data_776027936ad9c0e0dceae1c799b62328
#
_entry.id   776027936ad9c0e0dceae1c799b62328
#
_cell.length_a   1.000
_cell.length_b   1.000
_cell.length_c   1.000
_cell.angle_alpha   90.00
_cell.angle_beta   90.00
_cell.angle_gamma   90.00
#
_symmetry.space_group_name_H-M   'P 1'
#
loop_
_entity.id
_entity.type
_entity.pdbx_description
1 polymer ?
#
loop_
_entity_poly.entity_id
_entity_poly.type
_entity_poly.pdbx_seq_one_letter_code
_entity_poly.pdbx_strand_id
1 'polypeptide(L)'
;MKIVIAPDSFKDSLSAQGVAQAIARGLREVWPEARLVECPMADGGEGTIEAVLAACGGQWMTSQVSGPLGAAVQAKWGWLADTHTAIIEMAMASGLQMLTLEQRDATVTSTYGTGQLIAAALDAGAQRIILAIGGSATNDAGTGMLAALGGVFLDASDKPLPPGGLALAQLAKIDLSALDVRLGAVQFEVAADVNNPLCGPQGASHIFGPQKGASSQQVLALDAALKHFAEHSARVLGEDHSEQPGSGAAGGMGFAARAYLNASFRPGVEVVADLTGLADALQDADLVITGEGRFDAQTLRGKTPFGVARIARRTGIPVIVLAGTLGDGYADLYEHGISAAFALTSGPMTLEQACRDAPTLLHDRARDLARLWQLAAR
;
A
#
# COMPACT_ATOMS: atom_id res chain seq x y z
N MET A 1 -3.71 -11.11 -31.35
CA MET A 1 -4.40 -10.72 -30.09
C MET A 1 -3.38 -10.47 -29.02
N LYS A 2 -3.44 -9.31 -28.37
CA LYS A 2 -2.61 -8.94 -27.21
C LYS A 2 -3.48 -8.80 -25.99
N ILE A 3 -3.13 -9.48 -24.90
CA ILE A 3 -3.89 -9.47 -23.65
C ILE A 3 -2.96 -9.02 -22.53
N VAL A 4 -3.38 -8.00 -21.79
CA VAL A 4 -2.68 -7.53 -20.58
C VAL A 4 -3.34 -8.16 -19.35
N ILE A 5 -2.54 -8.78 -18.50
CA ILE A 5 -2.97 -9.46 -17.28
C ILE A 5 -2.42 -8.66 -16.10
N ALA A 6 -3.28 -7.85 -15.49
CA ALA A 6 -2.91 -6.85 -14.48
C ALA A 6 -3.70 -7.04 -13.16
N PRO A 7 -3.54 -8.19 -12.47
CA PRO A 7 -4.26 -8.49 -11.24
C PRO A 7 -3.53 -7.93 -10.02
N ASP A 8 -4.28 -7.79 -8.92
CA ASP A 8 -3.77 -7.72 -7.56
C ASP A 8 -3.48 -9.10 -6.98
N SER A 9 -2.85 -9.15 -5.83
CA SER A 9 -2.73 -10.34 -5.01
C SER A 9 -4.10 -10.81 -4.50
N PHE A 10 -4.25 -12.10 -4.34
CA PHE A 10 -5.39 -12.67 -3.62
C PHE A 10 -4.92 -12.92 -2.18
N LYS A 11 -5.23 -11.98 -1.33
CA LYS A 11 -4.75 -11.93 0.05
C LYS A 11 -4.91 -13.29 0.75
N ASP A 12 -3.89 -13.69 1.50
CA ASP A 12 -3.79 -14.98 2.19
C ASP A 12 -3.84 -16.23 1.26
N SER A 13 -3.67 -16.04 -0.06
CA SER A 13 -3.76 -17.11 -1.05
C SER A 13 -2.66 -17.07 -2.10
N LEU A 14 -2.60 -16.04 -2.94
CA LEU A 14 -1.72 -16.00 -4.10
C LEU A 14 -1.19 -14.59 -4.37
N SER A 15 0.11 -14.46 -4.62
CA SER A 15 0.70 -13.17 -5.01
C SER A 15 0.16 -12.69 -6.37
N ALA A 16 0.26 -11.39 -6.64
CA ALA A 16 -0.18 -10.80 -7.91
C ALA A 16 0.49 -11.47 -9.13
N GLN A 17 1.79 -11.80 -9.00
CA GLN A 17 2.52 -12.56 -10.02
C GLN A 17 1.96 -13.98 -10.20
N GLY A 18 1.67 -14.68 -9.11
CA GLY A 18 1.06 -16.02 -9.15
C GLY A 18 -0.32 -16.01 -9.78
N VAL A 19 -1.14 -14.97 -9.50
CA VAL A 19 -2.44 -14.75 -10.16
C VAL A 19 -2.27 -14.54 -11.65
N ALA A 20 -1.35 -13.65 -12.07
CA ALA A 20 -1.09 -13.37 -13.49
C ALA A 20 -0.65 -14.63 -14.24
N GLN A 21 0.26 -15.42 -13.67
CA GLN A 21 0.74 -16.68 -14.25
C GLN A 21 -0.36 -17.73 -14.36
N ALA A 22 -1.24 -17.84 -13.35
CA ALA A 22 -2.35 -18.80 -13.41
C ALA A 22 -3.34 -18.44 -14.53
N ILE A 23 -3.69 -17.16 -14.67
CA ILE A 23 -4.51 -16.64 -15.76
C ILE A 23 -3.83 -16.91 -17.11
N ALA A 24 -2.56 -16.57 -17.25
CA ALA A 24 -1.81 -16.75 -18.49
C ALA A 24 -1.78 -18.21 -18.94
N ARG A 25 -1.59 -19.18 -18.03
CA ARG A 25 -1.63 -20.61 -18.35
C ARG A 25 -2.99 -21.03 -18.92
N GLY A 26 -4.10 -20.60 -18.32
CA GLY A 26 -5.44 -20.93 -18.79
C GLY A 26 -5.74 -20.33 -20.18
N LEU A 27 -5.31 -19.10 -20.44
CA LEU A 27 -5.47 -18.45 -21.75
C LEU A 27 -4.67 -19.16 -22.85
N ARG A 28 -3.44 -19.60 -22.56
CA ARG A 28 -2.57 -20.28 -23.53
C ARG A 28 -3.14 -21.59 -24.03
N GLU A 29 -3.99 -22.28 -23.27
CA GLU A 29 -4.66 -23.50 -23.75
C GLU A 29 -5.61 -23.24 -24.92
N VAL A 30 -6.18 -22.04 -25.02
CA VAL A 30 -7.16 -21.67 -26.06
C VAL A 30 -6.53 -20.76 -27.11
N TRP A 31 -5.63 -19.90 -26.72
CA TRP A 31 -4.93 -18.92 -27.54
C TRP A 31 -3.40 -19.07 -27.44
N PRO A 32 -2.82 -20.15 -27.99
CA PRO A 32 -1.38 -20.39 -27.86
C PRO A 32 -0.52 -19.30 -28.50
N GLU A 33 -1.04 -18.63 -29.54
CA GLU A 33 -0.34 -17.55 -30.27
C GLU A 33 -0.64 -16.15 -29.72
N ALA A 34 -1.44 -16.01 -28.66
CA ALA A 34 -1.73 -14.71 -28.10
C ALA A 34 -0.49 -14.13 -27.38
N ARG A 35 -0.24 -12.85 -27.60
CA ARG A 35 0.75 -12.10 -26.81
C ARG A 35 0.18 -11.78 -25.43
N LEU A 36 0.58 -12.53 -24.42
CA LEU A 36 0.21 -12.30 -23.04
C LEU A 36 1.27 -11.44 -22.35
N VAL A 37 0.84 -10.30 -21.80
CA VAL A 37 1.69 -9.37 -21.03
C VAL A 37 1.27 -9.44 -19.57
N GLU A 38 2.08 -10.09 -18.76
CA GLU A 38 1.87 -10.20 -17.32
C GLU A 38 2.38 -8.91 -16.67
N CYS A 39 1.47 -8.17 -16.04
CA CYS A 39 1.72 -6.87 -15.39
C CYS A 39 1.11 -6.89 -13.97
N PRO A 40 1.70 -7.66 -13.03
CA PRO A 40 1.19 -7.75 -11.67
C PRO A 40 1.12 -6.37 -11.03
N MET A 41 0.03 -6.12 -10.31
CA MET A 41 -0.31 -4.81 -9.74
C MET A 41 -0.45 -4.90 -8.22
N ALA A 42 -0.56 -3.74 -7.57
CA ALA A 42 -0.93 -3.56 -6.18
C ALA A 42 -1.54 -2.16 -5.97
N ASP A 43 -2.18 -1.94 -4.83
CA ASP A 43 -2.84 -0.69 -4.47
C ASP A 43 -2.02 0.21 -3.51
N GLY A 44 -0.72 -0.06 -3.33
CA GLY A 44 0.13 0.68 -2.37
C GLY A 44 0.10 0.07 -0.96
N GLY A 45 -0.49 -1.10 -0.81
CA GLY A 45 -0.45 -1.92 0.41
C GLY A 45 0.55 -3.06 0.31
N GLU A 46 0.21 -4.17 0.96
CA GLU A 46 0.98 -5.42 0.93
C GLU A 46 1.08 -5.98 -0.50
N GLY A 47 2.28 -6.41 -0.88
CA GLY A 47 2.57 -6.96 -2.21
C GLY A 47 3.03 -5.92 -3.25
N THR A 48 3.08 -4.64 -2.89
CA THR A 48 3.57 -3.56 -3.76
C THR A 48 5.01 -3.80 -4.20
N ILE A 49 5.90 -4.16 -3.27
CA ILE A 49 7.30 -4.45 -3.58
C ILE A 49 7.39 -5.63 -4.54
N GLU A 50 6.69 -6.73 -4.25
CA GLU A 50 6.73 -7.94 -5.07
C GLU A 50 6.28 -7.65 -6.51
N ALA A 51 5.14 -6.95 -6.67
CA ALA A 51 4.59 -6.58 -7.97
C ALA A 51 5.59 -5.73 -8.78
N VAL A 52 6.19 -4.71 -8.17
CA VAL A 52 7.15 -3.83 -8.84
C VAL A 52 8.43 -4.58 -9.18
N LEU A 53 9.01 -5.35 -8.26
CA LEU A 53 10.25 -6.10 -8.54
C LEU A 53 10.05 -7.15 -9.62
N ALA A 54 8.89 -7.81 -9.67
CA ALA A 54 8.57 -8.78 -10.72
C ALA A 54 8.49 -8.12 -12.10
N ALA A 55 7.97 -6.90 -12.19
CA ALA A 55 7.84 -6.17 -13.44
C ALA A 55 9.14 -5.49 -13.89
N CYS A 56 9.92 -4.93 -12.95
CA CYS A 56 11.09 -4.08 -13.24
C CYS A 56 12.43 -4.81 -13.13
N GLY A 57 12.47 -6.07 -12.67
CA GLY A 57 13.74 -6.81 -12.50
C GLY A 57 14.60 -6.30 -11.36
N GLY A 58 14.00 -5.71 -10.32
CA GLY A 58 14.70 -5.21 -9.14
C GLY A 58 15.10 -6.31 -8.14
N GLN A 59 15.67 -5.91 -7.02
CA GLN A 59 16.21 -6.80 -6.00
C GLN A 59 15.52 -6.61 -4.65
N TRP A 60 15.30 -7.72 -3.93
CA TRP A 60 14.94 -7.69 -2.53
C TRP A 60 16.18 -7.34 -1.69
N MET A 61 16.06 -6.32 -0.86
CA MET A 61 17.03 -5.96 0.18
C MET A 61 16.47 -6.39 1.54
N THR A 62 17.36 -6.64 2.50
CA THR A 62 16.96 -7.02 3.87
C THR A 62 17.76 -6.19 4.87
N SER A 63 17.07 -5.62 5.85
CA SER A 63 17.67 -4.83 6.92
C SER A 63 17.15 -5.31 8.28
N GLN A 64 18.03 -5.30 9.29
CA GLN A 64 17.61 -5.52 10.67
C GLN A 64 17.12 -4.20 11.24
N VAL A 65 15.86 -4.16 11.65
CA VAL A 65 15.17 -2.95 12.14
C VAL A 65 14.34 -3.25 13.38
N SER A 66 13.78 -2.24 14.00
CA SER A 66 12.82 -2.38 15.09
C SER A 66 11.44 -2.71 14.54
N GLY A 67 10.78 -3.69 15.13
CA GLY A 67 9.35 -3.93 14.94
C GLY A 67 8.49 -2.87 15.64
N PRO A 68 7.14 -2.94 15.51
CA PRO A 68 6.25 -1.90 16.03
C PRO A 68 6.30 -1.74 17.56
N LEU A 69 6.72 -2.74 18.30
CA LEU A 69 6.93 -2.72 19.76
C LEU A 69 8.42 -2.71 20.16
N GLY A 70 9.33 -2.38 19.24
CA GLY A 70 10.76 -2.23 19.52
C GLY A 70 11.60 -3.50 19.42
N ALA A 71 11.00 -4.68 19.28
CA ALA A 71 11.75 -5.93 19.06
C ALA A 71 12.49 -5.90 17.72
N ALA A 72 13.71 -6.45 17.67
CA ALA A 72 14.47 -6.54 16.42
C ALA A 72 13.80 -7.52 15.45
N VAL A 73 13.63 -7.10 14.20
CA VAL A 73 13.04 -7.88 13.11
C VAL A 73 13.87 -7.75 11.83
N GLN A 74 13.79 -8.76 10.97
CA GLN A 74 14.33 -8.70 9.61
C GLN A 74 13.22 -8.17 8.68
N ALA A 75 13.38 -6.96 8.17
CA ALA A 75 12.43 -6.34 7.25
C ALA A 75 13.01 -6.28 5.84
N LYS A 76 12.17 -6.57 4.85
CA LYS A 76 12.54 -6.53 3.44
C LYS A 76 12.06 -5.23 2.81
N TRP A 77 12.79 -4.77 1.81
CA TRP A 77 12.43 -3.63 0.97
C TRP A 77 12.93 -3.85 -0.47
N GLY A 78 12.34 -3.14 -1.43
CA GLY A 78 12.67 -3.28 -2.85
C GLY A 78 13.73 -2.28 -3.30
N TRP A 79 14.65 -2.71 -4.17
CA TRP A 79 15.68 -1.86 -4.77
C TRP A 79 15.68 -1.97 -6.28
N LEU A 80 15.52 -0.85 -6.97
CA LEU A 80 15.66 -0.70 -8.41
C LEU A 80 16.96 0.07 -8.68
N ALA A 81 18.03 -0.67 -9.03
CA ALA A 81 19.37 -0.11 -9.18
C ALA A 81 19.46 0.91 -10.32
N ASP A 82 18.81 0.64 -11.45
CA ASP A 82 18.88 1.48 -12.65
C ASP A 82 18.30 2.90 -12.44
N THR A 83 17.35 3.04 -11.52
CA THR A 83 16.70 4.31 -11.21
C THR A 83 17.02 4.83 -9.82
N HIS A 84 17.91 4.16 -9.07
CA HIS A 84 18.20 4.46 -7.66
C HIS A 84 16.92 4.63 -6.82
N THR A 85 15.92 3.77 -7.04
CA THR A 85 14.62 3.85 -6.38
C THR A 85 14.50 2.76 -5.33
N ALA A 86 14.18 3.16 -4.10
CA ALA A 86 13.79 2.25 -3.03
C ALA A 86 12.26 2.19 -2.90
N ILE A 87 11.72 0.99 -2.66
CA ILE A 87 10.30 0.77 -2.40
C ILE A 87 10.19 0.17 -1.01
N ILE A 88 9.51 0.88 -0.12
CA ILE A 88 9.39 0.52 1.29
C ILE A 88 7.91 0.34 1.62
N GLU A 89 7.51 -0.88 1.96
CA GLU A 89 6.24 -1.14 2.63
C GLU A 89 6.45 -0.96 4.14
N MET A 90 5.82 0.05 4.73
CA MET A 90 5.96 0.28 6.18
C MET A 90 5.53 -0.93 7.01
N ALA A 91 4.60 -1.73 6.48
CA ALA A 91 4.10 -2.93 7.14
C ALA A 91 5.20 -3.98 7.39
N MET A 92 6.30 -3.96 6.67
CA MET A 92 7.45 -4.85 6.88
C MET A 92 8.24 -4.57 8.17
N ALA A 93 8.07 -3.36 8.75
CA ALA A 93 8.72 -2.96 10.00
C ALA A 93 7.73 -2.46 11.06
N SER A 94 6.59 -1.90 10.65
CA SER A 94 5.61 -1.25 11.53
C SER A 94 4.18 -1.73 11.26
N GLY A 95 4.04 -2.98 10.81
CA GLY A 95 2.79 -3.56 10.32
C GLY A 95 1.92 -4.18 11.41
N LEU A 96 0.61 -4.12 11.18
CA LEU A 96 -0.40 -4.70 12.08
C LEU A 96 -0.35 -6.23 12.12
N GLN A 97 0.00 -6.88 11.01
CA GLN A 97 0.17 -8.32 10.91
C GLN A 97 1.35 -8.87 11.74
N MET A 98 2.26 -8.01 12.18
CA MET A 98 3.37 -8.39 13.09
C MET A 98 2.93 -8.58 14.54
N LEU A 99 1.68 -8.23 14.87
CA LEU A 99 1.13 -8.22 16.23
C LEU A 99 -0.06 -9.17 16.34
N THR A 100 -0.09 -9.99 17.40
CA THR A 100 -1.32 -10.67 17.79
C THR A 100 -2.37 -9.67 18.24
N LEU A 101 -3.63 -10.09 18.35
CA LEU A 101 -4.71 -9.21 18.79
C LEU A 101 -4.43 -8.62 20.19
N GLU A 102 -3.83 -9.43 21.08
CA GLU A 102 -3.49 -9.04 22.45
C GLU A 102 -2.30 -8.07 22.53
N GLN A 103 -1.44 -8.08 21.51
CA GLN A 103 -0.27 -7.20 21.43
C GLN A 103 -0.59 -5.84 20.80
N ARG A 104 -1.79 -5.67 20.22
CA ARG A 104 -2.17 -4.41 19.58
C ARG A 104 -2.40 -3.32 20.61
N ASP A 105 -1.54 -2.31 20.58
CA ASP A 105 -1.66 -1.11 21.40
C ASP A 105 -1.21 0.12 20.61
N ALA A 106 -2.18 0.84 20.06
CA ALA A 106 -1.95 2.04 19.27
C ALA A 106 -1.27 3.17 20.06
N THR A 107 -1.22 3.08 21.38
CA THR A 107 -0.64 4.14 22.25
C THR A 107 0.87 4.10 22.30
N VAL A 108 1.48 2.91 22.09
CA VAL A 108 2.94 2.67 22.23
C VAL A 108 3.64 2.19 20.96
N THR A 109 2.89 1.71 19.97
CA THR A 109 3.47 1.26 18.70
C THR A 109 4.14 2.40 17.95
N SER A 110 5.29 2.09 17.30
CA SER A 110 6.17 3.08 16.70
C SER A 110 6.53 2.80 15.25
N THR A 111 6.67 3.87 14.47
CA THR A 111 7.19 3.86 13.09
C THR A 111 8.73 3.85 13.02
N TYR A 112 9.43 3.66 14.12
CA TYR A 112 10.91 3.74 14.18
C TYR A 112 11.58 2.81 13.17
N GLY A 113 11.13 1.57 13.06
CA GLY A 113 11.67 0.62 12.09
C GLY A 113 11.48 1.04 10.64
N THR A 114 10.37 1.72 10.32
CA THR A 114 10.18 2.32 8.99
C THR A 114 11.22 3.39 8.70
N GLY A 115 11.55 4.23 9.67
CA GLY A 115 12.65 5.20 9.54
C GLY A 115 14.02 4.54 9.33
N GLN A 116 14.26 3.40 10.00
CA GLN A 116 15.49 2.63 9.78
C GLN A 116 15.55 2.03 8.37
N LEU A 117 14.42 1.62 7.78
CA LEU A 117 14.38 1.20 6.36
C LEU A 117 14.70 2.37 5.42
N ILE A 118 14.20 3.57 5.70
CA ILE A 118 14.55 4.78 4.95
C ILE A 118 16.05 5.05 5.05
N ALA A 119 16.63 4.98 6.25
CA ALA A 119 18.07 5.15 6.44
C ALA A 119 18.88 4.11 5.65
N ALA A 120 18.47 2.84 5.66
CA ALA A 120 19.11 1.79 4.86
C ALA A 120 19.01 2.05 3.34
N ALA A 121 17.90 2.60 2.87
CA ALA A 121 17.75 3.00 1.47
C ALA A 121 18.65 4.18 1.12
N LEU A 122 18.80 5.17 2.02
CA LEU A 122 19.76 6.28 1.87
C LEU A 122 21.21 5.78 1.81
N ASP A 123 21.55 4.80 2.64
CA ASP A 123 22.89 4.18 2.65
C ASP A 123 23.18 3.39 1.35
N ALA A 124 22.14 2.84 0.71
CA ALA A 124 22.23 2.22 -0.61
C ALA A 124 22.29 3.24 -1.76
N GLY A 125 22.17 4.53 -1.48
CA GLY A 125 22.24 5.61 -2.47
C GLY A 125 20.91 5.91 -3.16
N ALA A 126 19.78 5.71 -2.47
CA ALA A 126 18.48 6.02 -3.03
C ALA A 126 18.33 7.52 -3.37
N GLN A 127 17.86 7.80 -4.57
CA GLN A 127 17.50 9.13 -5.05
C GLN A 127 15.97 9.34 -5.05
N ARG A 128 15.22 8.25 -5.08
CA ARG A 128 13.76 8.21 -4.94
C ARG A 128 13.36 7.14 -3.96
N ILE A 129 12.44 7.46 -3.06
CA ILE A 129 11.89 6.52 -2.09
C ILE A 129 10.36 6.53 -2.20
N ILE A 130 9.79 5.36 -2.49
CA ILE A 130 8.36 5.14 -2.53
C ILE A 130 7.95 4.49 -1.22
N LEU A 131 7.05 5.14 -0.50
CA LEU A 131 6.51 4.67 0.77
C LEU A 131 5.10 4.14 0.57
N ALA A 132 4.93 2.83 0.61
CA ALA A 132 3.64 2.17 0.69
C ALA A 132 3.25 2.09 2.17
N ILE A 133 2.24 2.86 2.57
CA ILE A 133 1.91 3.07 3.99
C ILE A 133 0.66 2.32 4.47
N GLY A 134 0.15 1.38 3.67
CA GLY A 134 -0.91 0.45 4.06
C GLY A 134 -0.48 -0.52 5.17
N GLY A 135 -1.46 -1.08 5.91
CA GLY A 135 -1.24 -2.14 6.89
C GLY A 135 -0.57 -1.72 8.22
N SER A 136 -0.52 -0.44 8.56
CA SER A 136 0.17 0.10 9.74
C SER A 136 -0.43 -0.38 11.08
N ALA A 137 0.44 -0.65 12.07
CA ALA A 137 0.09 -0.87 13.47
C ALA A 137 0.10 0.40 14.32
N THR A 138 0.63 1.50 13.80
CA THR A 138 1.08 2.66 14.55
C THR A 138 0.11 3.83 14.52
N ASN A 139 0.16 4.69 15.54
CA ASN A 139 -0.60 5.94 15.61
C ASN A 139 0.27 7.03 16.25
N ASP A 140 1.53 7.13 15.82
CA ASP A 140 2.57 7.98 16.40
C ASP A 140 2.89 9.23 15.56
N ALA A 141 2.01 9.60 14.61
CA ALA A 141 2.20 10.72 13.69
C ALA A 141 3.54 10.65 12.91
N GLY A 142 4.14 9.44 12.78
CA GLY A 142 5.43 9.26 12.12
C GLY A 142 6.65 9.72 12.94
N THR A 143 6.48 10.07 14.21
CA THR A 143 7.60 10.54 15.06
C THR A 143 8.67 9.49 15.28
N GLY A 144 8.30 8.20 15.34
CA GLY A 144 9.28 7.12 15.38
C GLY A 144 10.15 7.10 14.12
N MET A 145 9.56 7.24 12.93
CA MET A 145 10.27 7.34 11.65
C MET A 145 11.26 8.51 11.67
N LEU A 146 10.80 9.69 12.09
CA LEU A 146 11.66 10.88 12.19
C LEU A 146 12.77 10.71 13.21
N ALA A 147 12.49 10.05 14.34
CA ALA A 147 13.50 9.77 15.36
C ALA A 147 14.63 8.86 14.84
N ALA A 148 14.28 7.82 14.06
CA ALA A 148 15.29 6.97 13.41
C ALA A 148 16.13 7.72 12.38
N LEU A 149 15.62 8.82 11.84
CA LEU A 149 16.30 9.69 10.88
C LEU A 149 17.02 10.89 11.53
N GLY A 150 17.09 10.93 12.88
CA GLY A 150 17.83 11.94 13.62
C GLY A 150 17.00 13.05 14.24
N GLY A 151 15.67 13.05 14.08
CA GLY A 151 14.77 13.97 14.77
C GLY A 151 14.69 13.68 16.27
N VAL A 152 14.64 14.71 17.13
CA VAL A 152 14.56 14.56 18.58
C VAL A 152 13.31 15.27 19.11
N PHE A 153 12.52 14.52 19.89
CA PHE A 153 11.27 14.99 20.49
C PHE A 153 11.41 14.98 22.00
N LEU A 154 11.30 16.15 22.63
CA LEU A 154 11.64 16.34 24.05
C LEU A 154 10.43 16.81 24.85
N ASP A 155 10.37 16.38 26.11
CA ASP A 155 9.44 16.91 27.12
C ASP A 155 9.91 18.25 27.69
N ALA A 156 9.13 18.83 28.60
CA ALA A 156 9.44 20.10 29.28
C ALA A 156 10.70 20.06 30.17
N SER A 157 11.26 18.87 30.41
CA SER A 157 12.51 18.66 31.17
C SER A 157 13.70 18.34 30.27
N ASP A 158 13.58 18.58 28.94
CA ASP A 158 14.57 18.24 27.89
C ASP A 158 14.91 16.73 27.82
N LYS A 159 13.98 15.84 28.23
CA LYS A 159 14.15 14.40 28.11
C LYS A 159 13.47 13.89 26.84
N PRO A 160 14.09 12.95 26.11
CA PRO A 160 13.46 12.32 24.95
C PRO A 160 12.13 11.64 25.33
N LEU A 161 11.12 11.83 24.52
CA LEU A 161 9.84 11.16 24.68
C LEU A 161 9.99 9.64 24.44
N PRO A 162 9.27 8.80 25.18
CA PRO A 162 9.18 7.38 24.86
C PRO A 162 8.46 7.16 23.51
N PRO A 163 8.64 5.97 22.89
CA PRO A 163 7.94 5.65 21.65
C PRO A 163 6.42 5.67 21.80
N GLY A 164 5.72 5.92 20.68
CA GLY A 164 4.26 5.83 20.58
C GLY A 164 3.55 7.17 20.64
N GLY A 165 2.32 7.17 20.10
CA GLY A 165 1.56 8.41 19.90
C GLY A 165 1.10 9.08 21.19
N LEU A 166 0.79 8.31 22.24
CA LEU A 166 0.31 8.90 23.49
C LEU A 166 1.38 9.77 24.17
N ALA A 167 2.66 9.45 24.00
CA ALA A 167 3.77 10.22 24.53
C ALA A 167 3.82 11.66 23.99
N LEU A 168 3.28 11.89 22.81
CA LEU A 168 3.25 13.22 22.15
C LEU A 168 2.44 14.26 22.94
N ALA A 169 1.56 13.83 23.83
CA ALA A 169 0.88 14.73 24.77
C ALA A 169 1.85 15.49 25.71
N GLN A 170 3.08 14.99 25.87
CA GLN A 170 4.12 15.61 26.72
C GLN A 170 5.17 16.37 25.90
N LEU A 171 4.98 16.48 24.58
CA LEU A 171 5.92 17.16 23.71
C LEU A 171 6.04 18.65 24.06
N ALA A 172 7.27 19.11 24.28
CA ALA A 172 7.57 20.52 24.51
C ALA A 172 8.51 21.12 23.45
N LYS A 173 9.38 20.27 22.86
CA LYS A 173 10.38 20.74 21.89
C LYS A 173 10.62 19.71 20.79
N ILE A 174 10.76 20.19 19.57
CA ILE A 174 11.21 19.42 18.40
C ILE A 174 12.58 19.96 18.02
N ASP A 175 13.57 19.06 17.93
CA ASP A 175 14.91 19.39 17.46
C ASP A 175 15.24 18.59 16.21
N LEU A 176 15.47 19.28 15.11
CA LEU A 176 15.78 18.71 13.79
C LEU A 176 17.24 18.90 13.39
N SER A 177 18.10 19.40 14.30
CA SER A 177 19.49 19.73 14.00
C SER A 177 20.34 18.53 13.58
N ALA A 178 19.96 17.33 14.01
CA ALA A 178 20.61 16.07 13.66
C ALA A 178 19.84 15.25 12.58
N LEU A 179 18.80 15.83 11.99
CA LEU A 179 18.05 15.15 10.93
C LEU A 179 18.99 14.87 9.74
N ASP A 180 18.90 13.67 9.17
CA ASP A 180 19.77 13.23 8.08
C ASP A 180 19.71 14.21 6.90
N VAL A 181 20.82 14.85 6.60
CA VAL A 181 20.91 15.89 5.55
C VAL A 181 20.60 15.37 4.16
N ARG A 182 20.71 14.05 3.92
CA ARG A 182 20.42 13.41 2.64
C ARG A 182 18.95 13.46 2.29
N LEU A 183 18.06 13.57 3.29
CA LEU A 183 16.60 13.64 3.08
C LEU A 183 16.19 14.79 2.15
N GLY A 184 16.89 15.91 2.20
CA GLY A 184 16.61 17.06 1.33
C GLY A 184 16.94 16.87 -0.15
N ALA A 185 17.73 15.83 -0.49
CA ALA A 185 18.13 15.52 -1.87
C ALA A 185 17.34 14.35 -2.48
N VAL A 186 16.51 13.67 -1.69
CA VAL A 186 15.75 12.49 -2.12
C VAL A 186 14.30 12.86 -2.42
N GLN A 187 13.78 12.34 -3.51
CA GLN A 187 12.37 12.45 -3.84
C GLN A 187 11.56 11.41 -3.07
N PHE A 188 10.66 11.86 -2.21
CA PHE A 188 9.71 10.99 -1.51
C PHE A 188 8.34 10.99 -2.18
N GLU A 189 7.78 9.80 -2.33
CA GLU A 189 6.43 9.59 -2.86
C GLU A 189 5.68 8.60 -1.96
N VAL A 190 4.51 9.00 -1.50
CA VAL A 190 3.63 8.17 -0.68
C VAL A 190 2.55 7.57 -1.56
N ALA A 191 2.51 6.23 -1.59
CA ALA A 191 1.44 5.46 -2.21
C ALA A 191 0.33 5.25 -1.17
N ALA A 192 -0.78 6.00 -1.28
CA ALA A 192 -1.90 5.93 -0.35
C ALA A 192 -3.21 6.41 -0.99
N ASP A 193 -4.30 5.70 -0.68
CA ASP A 193 -5.63 5.94 -1.22
C ASP A 193 -6.60 6.57 -0.20
N VAL A 194 -6.09 7.02 0.96
CA VAL A 194 -6.90 7.65 2.00
C VAL A 194 -6.67 9.16 2.06
N ASN A 195 -7.76 9.92 2.25
CA ASN A 195 -7.75 11.37 2.29
C ASN A 195 -8.01 11.94 3.69
N ASN A 196 -7.96 11.10 4.72
CA ASN A 196 -8.22 11.50 6.09
C ASN A 196 -7.24 12.58 6.57
N PRO A 197 -7.71 13.64 7.27
CA PRO A 197 -6.84 14.57 7.96
C PRO A 197 -6.14 13.88 9.14
N LEU A 198 -5.18 14.54 9.75
CA LEU A 198 -4.47 13.98 10.89
C LEU A 198 -5.39 13.74 12.09
N CYS A 199 -6.20 14.72 12.44
CA CYS A 199 -7.00 14.79 13.67
C CYS A 199 -8.50 14.96 13.39
N GLY A 200 -9.30 14.87 14.47
CA GLY A 200 -10.73 15.05 14.46
C GLY A 200 -11.52 13.80 14.12
N PRO A 201 -12.87 13.89 13.96
CA PRO A 201 -13.74 12.72 13.78
C PRO A 201 -13.41 11.86 12.55
N GLN A 202 -12.78 12.44 11.53
CA GLN A 202 -12.31 11.75 10.33
C GLN A 202 -10.77 11.52 10.35
N GLY A 203 -10.13 11.83 11.48
CA GLY A 203 -8.67 11.75 11.65
C GLY A 203 -8.16 10.33 11.88
N ALA A 204 -6.83 10.23 11.94
CA ALA A 204 -6.09 8.99 12.08
C ALA A 204 -6.56 8.12 13.26
N SER A 205 -6.67 8.72 14.45
CA SER A 205 -7.02 8.00 15.67
C SER A 205 -8.46 7.50 15.69
N HIS A 206 -9.42 8.34 15.24
CA HIS A 206 -10.83 7.99 15.24
C HIS A 206 -11.16 6.89 14.23
N ILE A 207 -10.61 6.97 13.01
CA ILE A 207 -10.95 6.05 11.93
C ILE A 207 -10.15 4.75 12.03
N PHE A 208 -8.86 4.81 12.37
CA PHE A 208 -7.97 3.65 12.29
C PHE A 208 -7.46 3.16 13.64
N GLY A 209 -7.63 3.94 14.72
CA GLY A 209 -7.19 3.56 16.08
C GLY A 209 -7.82 2.28 16.61
N PRO A 210 -9.13 2.06 16.49
CA PRO A 210 -9.81 0.88 17.03
C PRO A 210 -9.24 -0.44 16.52
N GLN A 211 -8.96 -0.57 15.21
CA GLN A 211 -8.38 -1.79 14.64
C GLN A 211 -6.94 -2.05 15.11
N LYS A 212 -6.26 -1.01 15.61
CA LYS A 212 -4.91 -1.05 16.19
C LYS A 212 -4.91 -1.26 17.70
N GLY A 213 -6.06 -1.58 18.28
CA GLY A 213 -6.22 -1.90 19.70
C GLY A 213 -6.58 -0.71 20.59
N ALA A 214 -6.85 0.48 20.05
CA ALA A 214 -7.23 1.62 20.88
C ALA A 214 -8.69 1.52 21.37
N SER A 215 -8.90 1.65 22.68
CA SER A 215 -10.21 1.88 23.27
C SER A 215 -10.75 3.27 22.93
N SER A 216 -12.04 3.50 23.09
CA SER A 216 -12.66 4.81 22.81
C SER A 216 -12.01 5.96 23.59
N GLN A 217 -11.56 5.70 24.83
CA GLN A 217 -10.85 6.70 25.63
C GLN A 217 -9.44 6.97 25.08
N GLN A 218 -8.74 5.92 24.66
CA GLN A 218 -7.41 6.05 24.06
C GLN A 218 -7.47 6.76 22.71
N VAL A 219 -8.54 6.54 21.90
CA VAL A 219 -8.75 7.27 20.63
C VAL A 219 -8.79 8.77 20.88
N LEU A 220 -9.55 9.25 21.88
CA LEU A 220 -9.61 10.68 22.22
C LEU A 220 -8.26 11.22 22.69
N ALA A 221 -7.56 10.45 23.53
CA ALA A 221 -6.24 10.86 24.03
C ALA A 221 -5.18 10.91 22.92
N LEU A 222 -5.19 9.94 22.02
CA LEU A 222 -4.32 9.90 20.84
C LEU A 222 -4.61 11.05 19.89
N ASP A 223 -5.88 11.33 19.60
CA ASP A 223 -6.27 12.44 18.72
C ASP A 223 -5.76 13.78 19.26
N ALA A 224 -5.94 14.01 20.58
CA ALA A 224 -5.43 15.20 21.23
C ALA A 224 -3.88 15.28 21.19
N ALA A 225 -3.19 14.14 21.37
CA ALA A 225 -1.73 14.07 21.33
C ALA A 225 -1.19 14.35 19.89
N LEU A 226 -1.84 13.81 18.87
CA LEU A 226 -1.50 14.07 17.48
C LEU A 226 -1.72 15.56 17.13
N LYS A 227 -2.80 16.15 17.58
CA LYS A 227 -3.07 17.57 17.41
C LYS A 227 -1.99 18.43 18.06
N HIS A 228 -1.61 18.08 19.30
CA HIS A 228 -0.53 18.78 20.02
C HIS A 228 0.80 18.71 19.25
N PHE A 229 1.14 17.53 18.70
CA PHE A 229 2.31 17.38 17.83
C PHE A 229 2.22 18.24 16.58
N ALA A 230 1.07 18.26 15.88
CA ALA A 230 0.88 19.09 14.68
C ALA A 230 1.06 20.58 14.96
N GLU A 231 0.54 21.08 16.10
CA GLU A 231 0.71 22.47 16.52
C GLU A 231 2.18 22.83 16.78
N HIS A 232 2.97 21.92 17.36
CA HIS A 232 4.41 22.11 17.57
C HIS A 232 5.17 22.05 16.22
N SER A 233 4.81 21.11 15.37
CA SER A 233 5.37 20.99 14.03
C SER A 233 5.15 22.26 13.20
N ALA A 234 3.94 22.81 13.22
CA ALA A 234 3.61 24.04 12.50
C ALA A 234 4.46 25.25 12.97
N ARG A 235 4.77 25.34 14.28
CA ARG A 235 5.67 26.39 14.81
C ARG A 235 7.10 26.24 14.32
N VAL A 236 7.60 25.01 14.18
CA VAL A 236 8.98 24.72 13.76
C VAL A 236 9.12 24.86 12.25
N LEU A 237 8.14 24.38 11.47
CA LEU A 237 8.18 24.33 10.00
C LEU A 237 7.61 25.60 9.35
N GLY A 238 6.80 26.39 10.08
CA GLY A 238 6.16 27.60 9.58
C GLY A 238 4.86 27.34 8.80
N GLU A 239 4.43 26.08 8.69
CA GLU A 239 3.22 25.67 7.95
C GLU A 239 2.51 24.51 8.67
N ASP A 240 1.17 24.51 8.65
CA ASP A 240 0.34 23.43 9.17
C ASP A 240 -0.09 22.46 8.05
N HIS A 241 0.28 21.20 8.18
CA HIS A 241 -0.08 20.14 7.25
C HIS A 241 -1.16 19.20 7.79
N SER A 242 -1.73 19.46 8.97
CA SER A 242 -2.65 18.52 9.66
C SER A 242 -3.95 18.27 8.90
N GLU A 243 -4.49 19.27 8.22
CA GLU A 243 -5.73 19.17 7.44
C GLU A 243 -5.51 18.72 5.98
N GLN A 244 -4.26 18.55 5.56
CA GLN A 244 -3.96 18.11 4.20
C GLN A 244 -4.47 16.67 3.96
N PRO A 245 -5.07 16.38 2.78
CA PRO A 245 -5.53 15.03 2.44
C PRO A 245 -4.41 13.98 2.59
N GLY A 246 -4.69 12.91 3.33
CA GLY A 246 -3.73 11.83 3.58
C GLY A 246 -2.82 12.03 4.79
N SER A 247 -2.88 13.18 5.48
CA SER A 247 -2.09 13.39 6.70
C SER A 247 -2.42 12.40 7.81
N GLY A 248 -3.66 11.89 7.88
CA GLY A 248 -4.07 10.84 8.82
C GLY A 248 -3.68 9.42 8.41
N ALA A 249 -3.19 9.22 7.19
CA ALA A 249 -2.79 7.91 6.71
C ALA A 249 -1.75 7.27 7.63
N ALA A 250 -1.87 5.96 7.85
CA ALA A 250 -0.94 5.19 8.67
C ALA A 250 -0.72 5.75 10.08
N GLY A 251 -1.78 6.24 10.74
CA GLY A 251 -1.69 6.78 12.10
C GLY A 251 -0.91 8.09 12.18
N GLY A 252 -0.97 8.89 11.11
CA GLY A 252 -0.31 10.17 10.99
C GLY A 252 1.10 10.09 10.38
N MET A 253 1.59 8.92 9.97
CA MET A 253 2.84 8.85 9.21
C MET A 253 2.76 9.68 7.92
N GLY A 254 1.56 9.76 7.28
CA GLY A 254 1.32 10.64 6.15
C GLY A 254 1.60 12.10 6.46
N PHE A 255 1.25 12.59 7.65
CA PHE A 255 1.60 13.94 8.11
C PHE A 255 3.12 14.13 8.14
N ALA A 256 3.85 13.22 8.79
CA ALA A 256 5.30 13.32 8.88
C ALA A 256 5.98 13.27 7.50
N ALA A 257 5.53 12.37 6.62
CA ALA A 257 6.07 12.28 5.26
C ALA A 257 5.87 13.58 4.47
N ARG A 258 4.71 14.20 4.61
CA ARG A 258 4.43 15.50 3.95
C ARG A 258 5.23 16.63 4.56
N ALA A 259 5.14 16.79 5.89
CA ALA A 259 5.66 17.96 6.58
C ALA A 259 7.19 17.98 6.69
N TYR A 260 7.82 16.80 6.83
CA TYR A 260 9.26 16.71 7.11
C TYR A 260 10.08 16.12 5.96
N LEU A 261 9.46 15.31 5.08
CA LEU A 261 10.15 14.71 3.92
C LEU A 261 9.70 15.35 2.60
N ASN A 262 8.80 16.33 2.63
CA ASN A 262 8.23 16.97 1.43
C ASN A 262 7.69 15.95 0.42
N ALA A 263 7.08 14.88 0.92
CA ALA A 263 6.59 13.78 0.11
C ALA A 263 5.36 14.18 -0.74
N SER A 264 5.37 13.80 -2.00
CA SER A 264 4.19 13.82 -2.86
C SER A 264 3.26 12.64 -2.54
N PHE A 265 1.96 12.82 -2.74
CA PHE A 265 0.96 11.77 -2.49
C PHE A 265 0.28 11.40 -3.80
N ARG A 266 0.22 10.10 -4.07
CA ARG A 266 -0.48 9.56 -5.24
C ARG A 266 -1.24 8.30 -4.87
N PRO A 267 -2.34 7.99 -5.60
CA PRO A 267 -3.00 6.69 -5.48
C PRO A 267 -2.01 5.54 -5.69
N GLY A 268 -2.07 4.54 -4.80
CA GLY A 268 -1.11 3.45 -4.83
C GLY A 268 -1.09 2.70 -6.14
N VAL A 269 -2.26 2.42 -6.70
CA VAL A 269 -2.37 1.74 -8.00
C VAL A 269 -1.74 2.55 -9.15
N GLU A 270 -1.77 3.89 -9.10
CA GLU A 270 -1.14 4.73 -10.13
C GLU A 270 0.39 4.69 -10.02
N VAL A 271 0.91 4.73 -8.79
CA VAL A 271 2.36 4.60 -8.55
C VAL A 271 2.87 3.27 -9.07
N VAL A 272 2.16 2.18 -8.74
CA VAL A 272 2.52 0.84 -9.23
C VAL A 272 2.37 0.74 -10.74
N ALA A 273 1.29 1.28 -11.32
CA ALA A 273 1.08 1.28 -12.78
C ALA A 273 2.20 1.99 -13.55
N ASP A 274 2.68 3.11 -13.03
CA ASP A 274 3.80 3.85 -13.66
C ASP A 274 5.10 3.03 -13.57
N LEU A 275 5.39 2.42 -12.42
CA LEU A 275 6.57 1.60 -12.24
C LEU A 275 6.56 0.33 -13.09
N THR A 276 5.42 -0.34 -13.18
CA THR A 276 5.28 -1.59 -13.93
C THR A 276 5.09 -1.36 -15.43
N GLY A 277 4.95 -0.11 -15.88
CA GLY A 277 4.74 0.24 -17.28
C GLY A 277 3.37 -0.18 -17.82
N LEU A 278 2.33 -0.20 -16.97
CA LEU A 278 0.98 -0.63 -17.37
C LEU A 278 0.46 0.16 -18.59
N ALA A 279 0.69 1.48 -18.63
CA ALA A 279 0.22 2.30 -19.76
C ALA A 279 0.83 1.88 -21.10
N ASP A 280 2.13 1.52 -21.11
CA ASP A 280 2.82 1.01 -22.30
C ASP A 280 2.34 -0.42 -22.65
N ALA A 281 2.11 -1.23 -21.63
CA ALA A 281 1.56 -2.57 -21.81
C ALA A 281 0.18 -2.53 -22.47
N LEU A 282 -0.63 -1.51 -22.19
CA LEU A 282 -1.97 -1.32 -22.76
C LEU A 282 -1.96 -0.84 -24.22
N GLN A 283 -0.85 -0.32 -24.73
CA GLN A 283 -0.79 0.07 -26.15
C GLN A 283 -1.07 -1.15 -27.05
N ASP A 284 -2.04 -1.02 -27.97
CA ASP A 284 -2.47 -2.07 -28.89
C ASP A 284 -2.98 -3.37 -28.20
N ALA A 285 -3.42 -3.27 -26.96
CA ALA A 285 -4.04 -4.43 -26.29
C ALA A 285 -5.51 -4.59 -26.72
N ASP A 286 -5.91 -5.84 -26.91
CA ASP A 286 -7.29 -6.20 -27.28
C ASP A 286 -8.17 -6.43 -26.04
N LEU A 287 -7.55 -6.77 -24.91
CA LEU A 287 -8.23 -7.13 -23.66
C LEU A 287 -7.33 -6.88 -22.46
N VAL A 288 -7.93 -6.44 -21.36
CA VAL A 288 -7.31 -6.44 -20.03
C VAL A 288 -8.03 -7.43 -19.12
N ILE A 289 -7.27 -8.26 -18.42
CA ILE A 289 -7.79 -9.09 -17.34
C ILE A 289 -7.13 -8.62 -16.04
N THR A 290 -7.95 -8.20 -15.10
CA THR A 290 -7.53 -7.83 -13.73
C THR A 290 -8.25 -8.70 -12.71
N GLY A 291 -7.95 -8.54 -11.44
CA GLY A 291 -8.61 -9.31 -10.38
C GLY A 291 -8.11 -8.96 -8.99
N GLU A 292 -8.87 -9.40 -8.02
CA GLU A 292 -8.55 -9.32 -6.59
C GLU A 292 -9.30 -10.42 -5.82
N GLY A 293 -8.96 -10.64 -4.54
CA GLY A 293 -9.62 -11.66 -3.73
C GLY A 293 -11.12 -11.41 -3.52
N ARG A 294 -11.54 -10.16 -3.29
CA ARG A 294 -12.93 -9.76 -3.12
C ARG A 294 -13.24 -8.47 -3.86
N PHE A 295 -14.07 -8.57 -4.87
CA PHE A 295 -14.52 -7.47 -5.72
C PHE A 295 -15.92 -7.00 -5.30
N ASP A 296 -16.01 -5.82 -4.70
CA ASP A 296 -17.24 -5.23 -4.15
C ASP A 296 -17.20 -3.69 -4.22
N ALA A 297 -18.21 -3.02 -3.63
CA ALA A 297 -18.28 -1.55 -3.59
C ALA A 297 -17.02 -0.88 -2.98
N GLN A 298 -16.24 -1.58 -2.14
CA GLN A 298 -15.00 -1.02 -1.60
C GLN A 298 -13.90 -0.88 -2.66
N THR A 299 -13.99 -1.63 -3.75
CA THR A 299 -13.04 -1.54 -4.88
C THR A 299 -13.02 -0.14 -5.49
N LEU A 300 -14.13 0.60 -5.45
CA LEU A 300 -14.23 2.01 -5.86
C LEU A 300 -13.33 2.96 -5.03
N ARG A 301 -12.87 2.53 -3.86
CA ARG A 301 -12.04 3.35 -2.98
C ARG A 301 -10.53 3.28 -3.30
N GLY A 302 -10.18 2.98 -4.55
CA GLY A 302 -8.79 3.03 -5.02
C GLY A 302 -8.10 1.68 -5.20
N LYS A 303 -8.81 0.54 -5.00
CA LYS A 303 -8.20 -0.78 -5.19
C LYS A 303 -7.81 -1.03 -6.65
N THR A 304 -6.93 -2.00 -6.84
CA THR A 304 -6.28 -2.33 -8.12
C THR A 304 -7.24 -2.48 -9.30
N PRO A 305 -8.34 -3.26 -9.26
CA PRO A 305 -9.20 -3.42 -10.44
C PRO A 305 -9.85 -2.11 -10.91
N PHE A 306 -10.21 -1.23 -9.97
CA PHE A 306 -10.73 0.10 -10.31
C PHE A 306 -9.65 0.99 -10.94
N GLY A 307 -8.43 0.98 -10.40
CA GLY A 307 -7.32 1.75 -10.95
C GLY A 307 -6.94 1.29 -12.36
N VAL A 308 -6.83 -0.02 -12.57
CA VAL A 308 -6.55 -0.63 -13.88
C VAL A 308 -7.65 -0.26 -14.89
N ALA A 309 -8.92 -0.37 -14.51
CA ALA A 309 -10.04 -0.01 -15.37
C ALA A 309 -10.02 1.47 -15.76
N ARG A 310 -9.70 2.36 -14.82
CA ARG A 310 -9.59 3.79 -15.09
C ARG A 310 -8.48 4.13 -16.08
N ILE A 311 -7.35 3.43 -16.00
CA ILE A 311 -6.24 3.60 -16.94
C ILE A 311 -6.63 3.06 -18.32
N ALA A 312 -7.18 1.84 -18.38
CA ALA A 312 -7.60 1.18 -19.63
C ALA A 312 -8.75 1.92 -20.34
N ARG A 313 -9.64 2.58 -19.59
CA ARG A 313 -10.74 3.38 -20.16
C ARG A 313 -10.25 4.49 -21.11
N ARG A 314 -9.05 5.01 -20.89
CA ARG A 314 -8.46 6.07 -21.72
C ARG A 314 -8.16 5.57 -23.15
N THR A 315 -7.98 4.26 -23.32
CA THR A 315 -7.69 3.61 -24.59
C THR A 315 -8.87 2.83 -25.15
N GLY A 316 -10.01 2.78 -24.41
CA GLY A 316 -11.23 2.08 -24.84
C GLY A 316 -11.12 0.54 -24.81
N ILE A 317 -10.08 -0.01 -24.17
CA ILE A 317 -9.85 -1.45 -24.08
C ILE A 317 -10.81 -2.07 -23.05
N PRO A 318 -11.51 -3.17 -23.39
CA PRO A 318 -12.38 -3.86 -22.44
C PRO A 318 -11.60 -4.45 -21.27
N VAL A 319 -12.18 -4.35 -20.07
CA VAL A 319 -11.59 -4.86 -18.83
C VAL A 319 -12.48 -5.93 -18.23
N ILE A 320 -11.92 -7.10 -17.99
CA ILE A 320 -12.59 -8.21 -17.31
C ILE A 320 -11.94 -8.43 -15.95
N VAL A 321 -12.79 -8.62 -14.93
CA VAL A 321 -12.36 -8.93 -13.56
C VAL A 321 -12.55 -10.41 -13.28
N LEU A 322 -11.49 -11.06 -12.78
CA LEU A 322 -11.54 -12.37 -12.16
C LEU A 322 -11.34 -12.21 -10.67
N ALA A 323 -12.34 -12.51 -9.85
CA ALA A 323 -12.32 -12.28 -8.41
C ALA A 323 -12.56 -13.56 -7.61
N GLY A 324 -11.94 -13.69 -6.46
CA GLY A 324 -12.22 -14.79 -5.54
C GLY A 324 -13.72 -14.86 -5.22
N THR A 325 -14.31 -13.71 -4.92
CA THR A 325 -15.77 -13.55 -4.73
C THR A 325 -16.24 -12.19 -5.23
N LEU A 326 -17.51 -12.14 -5.68
CA LEU A 326 -18.23 -10.90 -5.97
C LEU A 326 -19.07 -10.54 -4.76
N GLY A 327 -18.83 -9.37 -4.17
CA GLY A 327 -19.59 -8.85 -3.01
C GLY A 327 -20.65 -7.83 -3.40
N ASP A 328 -21.31 -7.26 -2.39
CA ASP A 328 -22.38 -6.28 -2.60
C ASP A 328 -21.85 -5.03 -3.33
N GLY A 329 -22.63 -4.50 -4.25
CA GLY A 329 -22.33 -3.29 -5.01
C GLY A 329 -21.27 -3.46 -6.10
N TYR A 330 -20.79 -4.67 -6.40
CA TYR A 330 -19.82 -4.88 -7.48
C TYR A 330 -20.32 -4.41 -8.85
N ALA A 331 -21.63 -4.45 -9.07
CA ALA A 331 -22.23 -4.06 -10.35
C ALA A 331 -22.07 -2.55 -10.65
N ASP A 332 -21.93 -1.71 -9.62
CA ASP A 332 -21.71 -0.28 -9.81
C ASP A 332 -20.39 0.01 -10.53
N LEU A 333 -19.40 -0.93 -10.44
CA LEU A 333 -18.11 -0.79 -11.12
C LEU A 333 -18.19 -0.91 -12.66
N TYR A 334 -19.29 -1.44 -13.21
CA TYR A 334 -19.49 -1.45 -14.67
C TYR A 334 -19.54 -0.04 -15.27
N GLU A 335 -20.09 0.93 -14.54
CA GLU A 335 -20.11 2.34 -14.96
C GLU A 335 -18.70 2.97 -14.96
N HIS A 336 -17.74 2.32 -14.31
CA HIS A 336 -16.37 2.80 -14.16
C HIS A 336 -15.36 2.12 -15.09
N GLY A 337 -15.82 1.44 -16.13
CA GLY A 337 -14.96 0.88 -17.17
C GLY A 337 -14.69 -0.62 -17.04
N ILE A 338 -15.34 -1.32 -16.11
CA ILE A 338 -15.34 -2.77 -16.06
C ILE A 338 -16.36 -3.29 -17.08
N SER A 339 -15.96 -4.22 -17.96
CA SER A 339 -16.82 -4.80 -18.99
C SER A 339 -17.56 -6.04 -18.50
N ALA A 340 -16.92 -6.85 -17.68
CA ALA A 340 -17.50 -8.03 -17.03
C ALA A 340 -16.71 -8.43 -15.78
N ALA A 341 -17.37 -9.11 -14.84
CA ALA A 341 -16.75 -9.65 -13.64
C ALA A 341 -17.23 -11.09 -13.38
N PHE A 342 -16.30 -11.97 -13.00
CA PHE A 342 -16.57 -13.38 -12.75
C PHE A 342 -15.97 -13.80 -11.40
N ALA A 343 -16.76 -14.52 -10.60
CA ALA A 343 -16.24 -15.22 -9.43
C ALA A 343 -15.48 -16.47 -9.84
N LEU A 344 -14.43 -16.81 -9.11
CA LEU A 344 -13.61 -17.99 -9.40
C LEU A 344 -14.28 -19.29 -8.98
N THR A 345 -15.02 -19.26 -7.85
CA THR A 345 -15.63 -20.45 -7.28
C THR A 345 -16.64 -21.07 -8.23
N SER A 346 -16.48 -22.37 -8.51
CA SER A 346 -17.38 -23.13 -9.39
C SER A 346 -18.63 -23.65 -8.67
N GLY A 347 -18.69 -23.53 -7.34
CA GLY A 347 -19.79 -23.97 -6.47
C GLY A 347 -19.49 -23.63 -5.01
N PRO A 348 -20.35 -24.09 -4.07
CA PRO A 348 -20.09 -23.88 -2.65
C PRO A 348 -18.79 -24.53 -2.22
N MET A 349 -17.90 -23.76 -1.60
CA MET A 349 -16.64 -24.21 -1.00
C MET A 349 -16.27 -23.33 0.19
N THR A 350 -15.41 -23.84 1.08
CA THR A 350 -14.89 -23.05 2.19
C THR A 350 -13.85 -22.02 1.70
N LEU A 351 -13.63 -20.96 2.48
CA LEU A 351 -12.59 -19.98 2.18
C LEU A 351 -11.21 -20.65 2.08
N GLU A 352 -10.91 -21.56 2.99
CA GLU A 352 -9.65 -22.32 2.99
C GLU A 352 -9.45 -23.11 1.69
N GLN A 353 -10.51 -23.80 1.22
CA GLN A 353 -10.49 -24.50 -0.06
C GLN A 353 -10.29 -23.54 -1.23
N ALA A 354 -11.03 -22.41 -1.24
CA ALA A 354 -10.90 -21.40 -2.29
C ALA A 354 -9.49 -20.81 -2.36
N CYS A 355 -8.89 -20.49 -1.21
CA CYS A 355 -7.51 -19.98 -1.14
C CYS A 355 -6.49 -21.00 -1.62
N ARG A 356 -6.60 -22.27 -1.17
CA ARG A 356 -5.69 -23.34 -1.57
C ARG A 356 -5.77 -23.65 -3.07
N ASP A 357 -6.98 -23.68 -3.62
CA ASP A 357 -7.24 -24.11 -4.99
C ASP A 357 -7.25 -22.91 -5.99
N ALA A 358 -6.98 -21.69 -5.51
CA ALA A 358 -7.01 -20.45 -6.31
C ALA A 358 -6.20 -20.53 -7.63
N PRO A 359 -5.00 -21.11 -7.69
CA PRO A 359 -4.26 -21.24 -8.95
C PRO A 359 -5.03 -22.04 -10.02
N THR A 360 -5.69 -23.14 -9.61
CA THR A 360 -6.50 -23.98 -10.51
C THR A 360 -7.79 -23.27 -10.92
N LEU A 361 -8.46 -22.63 -9.96
CA LEU A 361 -9.70 -21.90 -10.23
C LEU A 361 -9.48 -20.73 -11.21
N LEU A 362 -8.38 -20.00 -11.05
CA LEU A 362 -7.97 -18.92 -11.96
C LEU A 362 -7.68 -19.45 -13.37
N HIS A 363 -6.90 -20.51 -13.46
CA HIS A 363 -6.58 -21.18 -14.72
C HIS A 363 -7.85 -21.60 -15.46
N ASP A 364 -8.74 -22.35 -14.81
CA ASP A 364 -9.95 -22.86 -15.42
C ASP A 364 -10.90 -21.74 -15.84
N ARG A 365 -11.07 -20.71 -15.01
CA ARG A 365 -11.89 -19.55 -15.33
C ARG A 365 -11.34 -18.76 -16.52
N ALA A 366 -10.03 -18.56 -16.58
CA ALA A 366 -9.37 -17.88 -17.70
C ALA A 366 -9.51 -18.66 -19.00
N ARG A 367 -9.35 -20.00 -18.95
CA ARG A 367 -9.57 -20.89 -20.10
C ARG A 367 -11.00 -20.81 -20.61
N ASP A 368 -11.99 -20.89 -19.73
CA ASP A 368 -13.40 -20.85 -20.10
C ASP A 368 -13.81 -19.49 -20.64
N LEU A 369 -13.26 -18.40 -20.11
CA LEU A 369 -13.40 -17.05 -20.65
C LEU A 369 -12.86 -16.96 -22.09
N ALA A 370 -11.69 -17.51 -22.33
CA ALA A 370 -11.09 -17.53 -23.66
C ALA A 370 -11.95 -18.31 -24.67
N ARG A 371 -12.52 -19.44 -24.28
CA ARG A 371 -13.46 -20.20 -25.09
C ARG A 371 -14.73 -19.41 -25.44
N LEU A 372 -15.31 -18.72 -24.44
CA LEU A 372 -16.49 -17.87 -24.65
C LEU A 372 -16.19 -16.72 -25.61
N TRP A 373 -15.07 -16.04 -25.44
CA TRP A 373 -14.65 -14.96 -26.34
C TRP A 373 -14.43 -15.43 -27.77
N GLN A 374 -13.82 -16.60 -27.95
CA GLN A 374 -13.62 -17.19 -29.28
C GLN A 374 -14.93 -17.51 -30.01
N LEU A 375 -16.00 -17.85 -29.28
CA LEU A 375 -17.32 -18.07 -29.85
C LEU A 375 -17.99 -16.76 -30.29
N ALA A 376 -17.82 -15.68 -29.54
CA ALA A 376 -18.38 -14.37 -29.85
C ALA A 376 -17.69 -13.67 -31.04
N ALA A 377 -16.45 -14.07 -31.37
CA ALA A 377 -15.68 -13.52 -32.47
C ALA A 377 -15.91 -14.26 -33.81
N ARG A 378 -16.72 -15.33 -33.81
CA ARG A 378 -17.16 -16.08 -35.01
C ARG A 378 -18.44 -15.48 -35.55
#